data_6424c7d42a4a1e9025d8b75d31a08e1a
#
_entry.id   6424c7d42a4a1e9025d8b75d31a08e1a
#
_cell.length_a   1.000
_cell.length_b   1.000
_cell.length_c   1.000
_cell.angle_alpha   90.00
_cell.angle_beta   90.00
_cell.angle_gamma   90.00
#
_symmetry.space_group_name_H-M   'P 1'
#
loop_
_entity.id
_entity.type
_entity.pdbx_description
1 polymer ?
#
loop_
_entity_poly.entity_id
_entity_poly.type
_entity_poly.pdbx_seq_one_letter_code
_entity_poly.pdbx_strand_id
1 'polypeptide(L)'
;MENPMRQPTDEQLEEFIAEQKELAEEAADDEEMEPVTVPNNMEEGRLALIAKWTEEGAALYAVNCRPCHGMQADGVGPMAVGWRLQPANFRDPGTIATIVEEYAFWRVSKGGPGLPSASTPWDSAMPIWDLDLTEDERWKLLLGEYFLAGVGPRQTEKLE
;
A
#
# COMPACT_ATOMS: atom_id res chain seq x y z
N MET A 1 -8.45 9.71 -9.00
CA MET A 1 -9.14 8.93 -7.91
C MET A 1 -8.22 8.96 -6.71
N GLU A 2 -8.72 9.29 -5.53
CA GLU A 2 -7.95 9.21 -4.29
C GLU A 2 -7.99 7.76 -3.78
N ASN A 3 -6.94 7.33 -3.08
CA ASN A 3 -6.90 6.00 -2.49
C ASN A 3 -8.02 5.86 -1.45
N PRO A 4 -9.00 4.96 -1.64
CA PRO A 4 -10.12 4.79 -0.72
C PRO A 4 -9.68 4.38 0.68
N MET A 5 -8.53 3.70 0.81
CA MET A 5 -7.98 3.29 2.10
C MET A 5 -7.44 4.45 2.95
N ARG A 6 -7.33 5.67 2.40
CA ARG A 6 -7.00 6.88 3.17
C ARG A 6 -8.21 7.55 3.81
N GLN A 7 -9.41 7.21 3.33
CA GLN A 7 -10.66 7.79 3.78
C GLN A 7 -11.72 6.69 3.99
N PRO A 8 -11.56 5.86 5.04
CA PRO A 8 -12.54 4.83 5.34
C PRO A 8 -13.93 5.43 5.56
N THR A 9 -14.94 4.72 5.10
CA THR A 9 -16.34 5.10 5.30
C THR A 9 -16.75 4.92 6.76
N ASP A 10 -17.83 5.60 7.17
CA ASP A 10 -18.35 5.45 8.52
C ASP A 10 -18.77 4.00 8.80
N GLU A 11 -19.32 3.29 7.82
CA GLU A 11 -19.68 1.87 7.92
C GLU A 11 -18.44 1.01 8.22
N GLN A 12 -17.34 1.21 7.48
CA GLN A 12 -16.06 0.50 7.71
C GLN A 12 -15.48 0.80 9.11
N LEU A 13 -15.65 2.03 9.59
CA LEU A 13 -15.18 2.43 10.90
C LEU A 13 -16.02 1.79 12.02
N GLU A 14 -17.34 1.78 11.88
CA GLU A 14 -18.26 1.14 12.83
C GLU A 14 -17.99 -0.36 12.92
N GLU A 15 -17.85 -1.03 11.77
CA GLU A 15 -17.51 -2.47 11.69
C GLU A 15 -16.16 -2.75 12.35
N PHE A 16 -15.12 -1.96 12.04
CA PHE A 16 -13.80 -2.11 12.64
C PHE A 16 -13.84 -1.92 14.17
N ILE A 17 -14.51 -0.88 14.67
CA ILE A 17 -14.61 -0.65 16.11
C ILE A 17 -15.36 -1.77 16.82
N ALA A 18 -16.39 -2.33 16.17
CA ALA A 18 -17.12 -3.49 16.70
C ALA A 18 -16.20 -4.73 16.77
N GLU A 19 -15.45 -5.02 15.70
CA GLU A 19 -14.46 -6.10 15.67
C GLU A 19 -13.43 -5.96 16.80
N GLN A 20 -12.90 -4.74 17.02
CA GLN A 20 -11.92 -4.51 18.08
C GLN A 20 -12.49 -4.73 19.49
N LYS A 21 -13.79 -4.45 19.71
CA LYS A 21 -14.46 -4.74 20.99
C LYS A 21 -14.59 -6.23 21.23
N GLU A 22 -15.01 -6.99 20.23
CA GLU A 22 -15.12 -8.46 20.33
C GLU A 22 -13.74 -9.08 20.63
N LEU A 23 -12.71 -8.68 19.90
CA LEU A 23 -11.34 -9.15 20.13
C LEU A 23 -10.81 -8.77 21.52
N ALA A 24 -11.17 -7.61 22.04
CA ALA A 24 -10.77 -7.18 23.39
C ALA A 24 -11.49 -8.00 24.49
N GLU A 25 -12.74 -8.38 24.27
CA GLU A 25 -13.48 -9.27 25.16
C GLU A 25 -12.85 -10.68 25.17
N GLU A 26 -12.52 -11.22 23.99
CA GLU A 26 -11.83 -12.51 23.86
C GLU A 26 -10.44 -12.48 24.54
N ALA A 27 -9.66 -11.43 24.31
CA ALA A 27 -8.34 -11.28 24.91
C ALA A 27 -8.39 -11.10 26.43
N ALA A 28 -9.49 -10.59 27.01
CA ALA A 28 -9.65 -10.46 28.43
C ALA A 28 -9.84 -11.81 29.15
N ASP A 29 -10.35 -12.81 28.43
CA ASP A 29 -10.60 -14.16 28.95
C ASP A 29 -9.41 -15.11 28.70
N ASP A 30 -8.42 -14.71 27.87
CA ASP A 30 -7.28 -15.54 27.50
C ASP A 30 -5.95 -14.88 27.93
N GLU A 31 -5.27 -15.48 28.92
CA GLU A 31 -3.99 -14.98 29.46
C GLU A 31 -2.82 -15.04 28.45
N GLU A 32 -2.96 -15.77 27.34
CA GLU A 32 -1.94 -15.89 26.28
C GLU A 32 -2.11 -14.82 25.19
N MET A 33 -3.27 -14.16 25.12
CA MET A 33 -3.54 -13.10 24.15
C MET A 33 -3.00 -11.74 24.59
N GLU A 34 -2.42 -11.01 23.64
CA GLU A 34 -2.03 -9.62 23.87
C GLU A 34 -3.26 -8.70 24.00
N PRO A 35 -3.24 -7.70 24.90
CA PRO A 35 -4.35 -6.78 25.07
C PRO A 35 -4.69 -6.02 23.79
N VAL A 36 -5.96 -6.03 23.40
CA VAL A 36 -6.45 -5.30 22.22
C VAL A 36 -6.89 -3.90 22.62
N THR A 37 -6.41 -2.89 21.89
CA THR A 37 -6.79 -1.50 22.10
C THR A 37 -8.06 -1.18 21.32
N VAL A 38 -9.13 -0.87 22.02
CA VAL A 38 -10.40 -0.42 21.42
C VAL A 38 -10.37 1.09 21.22
N PRO A 39 -10.62 1.60 19.98
CA PRO A 39 -10.71 3.04 19.76
C PRO A 39 -11.89 3.67 20.55
N ASN A 40 -11.65 4.83 21.15
CA ASN A 40 -12.66 5.51 21.98
C ASN A 40 -13.67 6.32 21.16
N ASN A 41 -13.34 6.65 19.92
CA ASN A 41 -14.15 7.46 19.02
C ASN A 41 -13.82 7.17 17.55
N MET A 42 -14.61 7.75 16.64
CA MET A 42 -14.47 7.53 15.19
C MET A 42 -13.12 8.00 14.63
N GLU A 43 -12.52 9.06 15.19
CA GLU A 43 -11.22 9.56 14.73
C GLU A 43 -10.08 8.61 15.11
N GLU A 44 -10.08 8.09 16.33
CA GLU A 44 -9.14 7.05 16.75
C GLU A 44 -9.35 5.77 15.93
N GLY A 45 -10.61 5.40 15.66
CA GLY A 45 -10.96 4.28 14.80
C GLY A 45 -10.41 4.46 13.39
N ARG A 46 -10.53 5.66 12.82
CA ARG A 46 -9.97 6.00 11.50
C ARG A 46 -8.46 5.82 11.45
N LEU A 47 -7.74 6.36 12.41
CA LEU A 47 -6.29 6.25 12.47
C LEU A 47 -5.84 4.79 12.64
N ALA A 48 -6.51 4.05 13.52
CA ALA A 48 -6.21 2.64 13.77
C ALA A 48 -6.48 1.76 12.53
N LEU A 49 -7.60 1.99 11.83
CA LEU A 49 -7.94 1.24 10.64
C LEU A 49 -6.98 1.54 9.47
N ILE A 50 -6.59 2.80 9.28
CA ILE A 50 -5.58 3.17 8.28
C ILE A 50 -4.22 2.55 8.64
N ALA A 51 -3.84 2.51 9.91
CA ALA A 51 -2.61 1.85 10.35
C ALA A 51 -2.66 0.34 10.06
N LYS A 52 -3.75 -0.35 10.38
CA LYS A 52 -3.97 -1.77 10.04
C LYS A 52 -3.81 -2.00 8.54
N TRP A 53 -4.47 -1.23 7.70
CA TRP A 53 -4.34 -1.36 6.23
C TRP A 53 -2.95 -1.05 5.70
N THR A 54 -2.23 -0.14 6.35
CA THR A 54 -0.83 0.17 6.02
C THR A 54 0.08 -1.02 6.33
N GLU A 55 -0.11 -1.68 7.47
CA GLU A 55 0.62 -2.90 7.84
C GLU A 55 0.31 -4.06 6.90
N GLU A 56 -0.95 -4.28 6.57
CA GLU A 56 -1.37 -5.27 5.58
C GLU A 56 -0.72 -4.98 4.21
N GLY A 57 -0.71 -3.73 3.80
CA GLY A 57 -0.05 -3.29 2.57
C GLY A 57 1.47 -3.49 2.58
N ALA A 58 2.12 -3.22 3.71
CA ALA A 58 3.55 -3.48 3.87
C ALA A 58 3.87 -5.00 3.82
N ALA A 59 2.98 -5.83 4.36
CA ALA A 59 3.09 -7.29 4.25
C ALA A 59 2.94 -7.76 2.80
N LEU A 60 1.97 -7.23 2.06
CA LEU A 60 1.82 -7.49 0.62
C LEU A 60 3.05 -7.06 -0.18
N TYR A 61 3.61 -5.89 0.13
CA TYR A 61 4.86 -5.42 -0.47
C TYR A 61 6.03 -6.40 -0.19
N ALA A 62 6.15 -6.86 1.05
CA ALA A 62 7.23 -7.75 1.45
C ALA A 62 7.23 -9.08 0.67
N VAL A 63 6.06 -9.58 0.32
CA VAL A 63 5.90 -10.83 -0.45
C VAL A 63 6.07 -10.59 -1.95
N ASN A 64 5.41 -9.57 -2.49
CA ASN A 64 5.22 -9.42 -3.93
C ASN A 64 6.21 -8.43 -4.59
N CYS A 65 6.60 -7.38 -3.89
CA CYS A 65 7.35 -6.26 -4.48
C CYS A 65 8.82 -6.22 -4.06
N ARG A 66 9.10 -6.57 -2.80
CA ARG A 66 10.45 -6.59 -2.24
C ARG A 66 11.48 -7.37 -3.06
N PRO A 67 11.16 -8.53 -3.66
CA PRO A 67 12.15 -9.29 -4.44
C PRO A 67 12.80 -8.46 -5.55
N CYS A 68 12.06 -7.51 -6.13
CA CYS A 68 12.54 -6.60 -7.18
C CYS A 68 12.88 -5.21 -6.64
N HIS A 69 11.99 -4.62 -5.81
CA HIS A 69 12.11 -3.24 -5.35
C HIS A 69 12.96 -3.05 -4.09
N GLY A 70 13.46 -4.14 -3.48
CA GLY A 70 14.29 -4.09 -2.28
C GLY A 70 13.48 -4.00 -0.98
N MET A 71 14.14 -4.38 0.12
CA MET A 71 13.52 -4.39 1.46
C MET A 71 13.16 -2.97 1.94
N GLN A 72 13.95 -2.00 1.53
CA GLN A 72 13.80 -0.59 1.91
C GLN A 72 13.11 0.24 0.83
N ALA A 73 12.48 -0.40 -0.16
CA ALA A 73 11.85 0.27 -1.30
C ALA A 73 12.83 1.15 -2.12
N ASP A 74 14.09 0.76 -2.15
CA ASP A 74 15.22 1.48 -2.77
C ASP A 74 15.54 1.06 -4.20
N GLY A 75 14.76 0.11 -4.75
CA GLY A 75 14.96 -0.43 -6.10
C GLY A 75 16.05 -1.49 -6.20
N VAL A 76 16.65 -1.91 -5.08
CA VAL A 76 17.77 -2.85 -5.04
C VAL A 76 17.32 -4.21 -4.50
N GLY A 77 16.46 -4.87 -5.23
CA GLY A 77 16.02 -6.22 -4.89
C GLY A 77 16.90 -7.30 -5.52
N PRO A 78 17.02 -8.48 -4.89
CA PRO A 78 17.88 -9.55 -5.38
C PRO A 78 17.49 -10.06 -6.78
N MET A 79 16.23 -9.98 -7.18
CA MET A 79 15.78 -10.39 -8.50
C MET A 79 16.08 -9.36 -9.61
N ALA A 80 16.38 -8.12 -9.24
CA ALA A 80 16.67 -7.05 -10.20
C ALA A 80 18.16 -6.92 -10.58
N VAL A 81 19.01 -7.75 -10.00
CA VAL A 81 20.46 -7.72 -10.26
C VAL A 81 20.73 -7.98 -11.74
N GLY A 82 21.42 -7.05 -12.39
CA GLY A 82 21.78 -7.15 -13.80
C GLY A 82 20.69 -6.76 -14.79
N TRP A 83 19.51 -6.33 -14.33
CA TRP A 83 18.50 -5.82 -15.24
C TRP A 83 18.92 -4.47 -15.84
N ARG A 84 18.68 -4.28 -17.12
CA ARG A 84 18.94 -3.02 -17.81
C ARG A 84 18.05 -1.89 -17.30
N LEU A 85 16.77 -2.19 -17.10
CA LEU A 85 15.81 -1.30 -16.47
C LEU A 85 15.63 -1.72 -15.02
N GLN A 86 16.21 -0.92 -14.12
CA GLN A 86 16.10 -1.17 -12.69
C GLN A 86 14.69 -0.84 -12.17
N PRO A 87 14.21 -1.55 -11.14
CA PRO A 87 13.00 -1.17 -10.43
C PRO A 87 13.11 0.26 -9.89
N ALA A 88 11.97 0.94 -9.81
CA ALA A 88 11.94 2.29 -9.26
C ALA A 88 12.44 2.30 -7.81
N ASN A 89 13.27 3.31 -7.49
CA ASN A 89 13.62 3.65 -6.12
C ASN A 89 12.55 4.56 -5.54
N PHE A 90 11.70 4.04 -4.68
CA PHE A 90 10.59 4.81 -4.10
C PHE A 90 11.05 5.80 -3.03
N ARG A 91 12.25 5.63 -2.49
CA ARG A 91 12.85 6.57 -1.52
C ARG A 91 13.49 7.79 -2.18
N ASP A 92 13.66 7.76 -3.49
CA ASP A 92 14.09 8.94 -4.24
C ASP A 92 12.93 9.96 -4.27
N PRO A 93 13.13 11.19 -3.77
CA PRO A 93 12.11 12.25 -3.80
C PRO A 93 11.56 12.57 -5.20
N GLY A 94 12.33 12.25 -6.25
CA GLY A 94 11.91 12.40 -7.64
C GLY A 94 11.03 11.28 -8.18
N THR A 95 10.71 10.26 -7.37
CA THR A 95 9.95 9.08 -7.79
C THR A 95 8.51 9.14 -7.27
N ILE A 96 8.14 8.28 -6.33
CA ILE A 96 6.75 8.06 -5.92
C ILE A 96 6.06 9.32 -5.37
N ALA A 97 6.80 10.21 -4.71
CA ALA A 97 6.26 11.46 -4.17
C ALA A 97 5.86 12.48 -5.26
N THR A 98 6.30 12.28 -6.49
CA THR A 98 6.01 13.19 -7.62
C THR A 98 4.85 12.75 -8.48
N ILE A 99 4.41 11.50 -8.33
CA ILE A 99 3.29 10.95 -9.09
C ILE A 99 2.00 10.98 -8.27
N VAL A 100 0.88 11.05 -8.98
CA VAL A 100 -0.43 10.89 -8.35
C VAL A 100 -0.67 9.41 -8.04
N GLU A 101 -1.35 9.15 -6.94
CA GLU A 101 -1.56 7.80 -6.42
C GLU A 101 -2.33 6.91 -7.41
N GLU A 102 -3.24 7.49 -8.19
CA GLU A 102 -3.97 6.80 -9.26
C GLU A 102 -3.03 6.24 -10.34
N TYR A 103 -1.97 6.96 -10.70
CA TYR A 103 -0.96 6.46 -11.62
C TYR A 103 -0.18 5.29 -11.01
N ALA A 104 0.20 5.39 -9.73
CA ALA A 104 0.86 4.31 -9.02
C ALA A 104 -0.03 3.06 -8.99
N PHE A 105 -1.33 3.22 -8.70
CA PHE A 105 -2.31 2.15 -8.72
C PHE A 105 -2.41 1.47 -10.10
N TRP A 106 -2.48 2.28 -11.16
CA TRP A 106 -2.48 1.76 -12.53
C TRP A 106 -1.19 0.97 -12.83
N ARG A 107 -0.02 1.49 -12.41
CA ARG A 107 1.27 0.81 -12.62
C ARG A 107 1.34 -0.53 -11.90
N VAL A 108 0.90 -0.60 -10.65
CA VAL A 108 0.78 -1.86 -9.92
C VAL A 108 -0.17 -2.81 -10.63
N SER A 109 -1.34 -2.31 -11.02
CA SER A 109 -2.38 -3.14 -11.65
C SER A 109 -1.93 -3.74 -12.97
N LYS A 110 -1.32 -2.95 -13.86
CA LYS A 110 -1.05 -3.33 -15.27
C LYS A 110 0.41 -3.71 -15.55
N GLY A 111 1.31 -3.43 -14.63
CA GLY A 111 2.72 -3.79 -14.77
C GLY A 111 3.40 -3.26 -16.03
N GLY A 112 4.47 -3.92 -16.44
CA GLY A 112 5.18 -3.64 -17.69
C GLY A 112 4.34 -3.88 -18.94
N PRO A 113 3.64 -5.00 -19.06
CA PRO A 113 2.81 -5.31 -20.23
C PRO A 113 1.67 -4.32 -20.47
N GLY A 114 1.20 -3.63 -19.43
CA GLY A 114 0.15 -2.60 -19.54
C GLY A 114 0.64 -1.26 -20.07
N LEU A 115 1.94 -1.06 -20.25
CA LEU A 115 2.48 0.17 -20.81
C LEU A 115 2.07 0.34 -22.29
N PRO A 116 1.74 1.58 -22.70
CA PRO A 116 1.52 1.88 -24.12
C PRO A 116 2.72 1.50 -24.99
N SER A 117 2.47 1.11 -26.23
CA SER A 117 3.54 0.79 -27.20
C SER A 117 4.53 1.94 -27.43
N ALA A 118 4.09 3.19 -27.24
CA ALA A 118 4.94 4.37 -27.27
C ALA A 118 5.98 4.42 -26.14
N SER A 119 5.80 3.60 -25.10
CA SER A 119 6.77 3.46 -23.99
C SER A 119 7.89 2.46 -24.31
N THR A 120 7.85 1.75 -25.43
CA THR A 120 8.99 0.94 -25.91
C THR A 120 10.14 1.87 -26.31
N PRO A 121 11.40 1.54 -26.01
CA PRO A 121 11.91 0.21 -25.60
C PRO A 121 11.96 -0.06 -24.09
N TRP A 122 11.07 0.46 -23.31
CA TRP A 122 11.03 0.26 -21.86
C TRP A 122 10.52 -1.16 -21.55
N ASP A 123 11.41 -2.14 -21.64
CA ASP A 123 11.13 -3.54 -21.29
C ASP A 123 11.01 -3.67 -19.76
N SER A 124 9.90 -3.19 -19.22
CA SER A 124 9.62 -3.33 -17.79
C SER A 124 9.24 -4.77 -17.48
N ALA A 125 9.98 -5.40 -16.58
CA ALA A 125 9.71 -6.74 -16.08
C ALA A 125 8.66 -6.76 -14.95
N MET A 126 8.05 -5.63 -14.62
CA MET A 126 7.05 -5.54 -13.57
C MET A 126 5.82 -6.40 -13.93
N PRO A 127 5.41 -7.34 -13.06
CA PRO A 127 4.24 -8.18 -13.29
C PRO A 127 2.93 -7.39 -13.34
N ILE A 128 1.88 -8.05 -13.83
CA ILE A 128 0.49 -7.55 -13.80
C ILE A 128 -0.15 -8.03 -12.51
N TRP A 129 -0.35 -7.15 -11.54
CA TRP A 129 -0.82 -7.54 -10.21
C TRP A 129 -2.35 -7.58 -10.07
N ASP A 130 -3.12 -7.06 -11.04
CA ASP A 130 -4.59 -7.19 -11.00
C ASP A 130 -5.09 -8.61 -11.33
N LEU A 131 -4.19 -9.51 -11.70
CA LEU A 131 -4.48 -10.94 -11.88
C LEU A 131 -4.40 -11.72 -10.55
N ASP A 132 -3.59 -11.25 -9.60
CA ASP A 132 -3.25 -11.97 -8.37
C ASP A 132 -3.74 -11.24 -7.11
N LEU A 133 -3.92 -9.93 -7.16
CA LEU A 133 -4.34 -9.09 -6.05
C LEU A 133 -5.67 -8.40 -6.35
N THR A 134 -6.56 -8.40 -5.37
CA THR A 134 -7.82 -7.66 -5.42
C THR A 134 -7.56 -6.14 -5.52
N GLU A 135 -8.60 -5.37 -5.82
CA GLU A 135 -8.50 -3.92 -5.86
C GLU A 135 -8.11 -3.34 -4.51
N ASP A 136 -8.73 -3.82 -3.43
CA ASP A 136 -8.44 -3.39 -2.06
C ASP A 136 -7.00 -3.72 -1.65
N GLU A 137 -6.51 -4.91 -1.95
CA GLU A 137 -5.13 -5.29 -1.67
C GLU A 137 -4.13 -4.39 -2.40
N ARG A 138 -4.40 -4.02 -3.65
CA ARG A 138 -3.54 -3.09 -4.40
C ARG A 138 -3.56 -1.67 -3.82
N TRP A 139 -4.70 -1.20 -3.32
CA TRP A 139 -4.79 0.09 -2.62
C TRP A 139 -4.07 0.06 -1.27
N LYS A 140 -4.22 -1.02 -0.50
CA LYS A 140 -3.47 -1.24 0.75
C LYS A 140 -1.97 -1.34 0.48
N LEU A 141 -1.57 -2.06 -0.56
CA LEU A 141 -0.17 -2.18 -0.98
C LEU A 141 0.45 -0.80 -1.19
N LEU A 142 -0.25 0.13 -1.84
CA LEU A 142 0.23 1.50 -2.01
C LEU A 142 0.39 2.25 -0.68
N LEU A 143 -0.52 2.07 0.29
CA LEU A 143 -0.32 2.63 1.64
C LEU A 143 0.99 2.14 2.25
N GLY A 144 1.24 0.82 2.20
CA GLY A 144 2.47 0.21 2.67
C GLY A 144 3.71 0.69 1.94
N GLU A 145 3.63 0.86 0.62
CA GLU A 145 4.72 1.37 -0.22
C GLU A 145 5.10 2.80 0.14
N TYR A 146 4.12 3.71 0.27
CA TYR A 146 4.35 5.08 0.71
C TYR A 146 4.92 5.15 2.14
N PHE A 147 4.43 4.30 3.03
CA PHE A 147 4.95 4.20 4.39
C PHE A 147 6.43 3.75 4.40
N LEU A 148 6.77 2.69 3.66
CA LEU A 148 8.15 2.20 3.54
C LEU A 148 9.08 3.21 2.86
N ALA A 149 8.58 3.95 1.88
CA ALA A 149 9.31 5.03 1.21
C ALA A 149 9.53 6.24 2.13
N GLY A 150 8.71 6.40 3.17
CA GLY A 150 8.76 7.54 4.10
C GLY A 150 8.26 8.86 3.49
N VAL A 151 7.37 8.77 2.50
CA VAL A 151 6.80 9.93 1.79
C VAL A 151 5.28 9.76 1.63
N GLY A 152 4.60 10.86 1.35
CA GLY A 152 3.18 10.85 0.96
C GLY A 152 3.00 10.97 -0.56
N PRO A 153 1.81 10.65 -1.09
CA PRO A 153 1.49 10.86 -2.48
C PRO A 153 1.46 12.36 -2.82
N ARG A 154 1.72 12.68 -4.09
CA ARG A 154 1.54 14.03 -4.59
C ARG A 154 0.08 14.45 -4.41
N GLN A 155 -0.12 15.55 -3.70
CA GLN A 155 -1.44 16.18 -3.62
C GLN A 155 -1.77 16.83 -4.96
N THR A 156 -2.90 16.49 -5.54
CA THR A 156 -3.46 17.24 -6.67
C THR A 156 -4.10 18.49 -6.11
N GLU A 157 -3.58 19.67 -6.46
CA GLU A 157 -4.30 20.91 -6.19
C GLU A 157 -5.68 20.81 -6.88
N LYS A 158 -6.74 20.95 -6.11
CA LYS A 158 -8.07 21.14 -6.71
C LYS A 158 -8.01 22.47 -7.45
N LEU A 159 -8.04 22.41 -8.78
CA LEU A 159 -8.28 23.59 -9.60
C LEU A 159 -9.70 24.06 -9.25
N GLU A 160 -9.79 25.20 -8.54
CA GLU A 160 -11.04 25.89 -8.29
C GLU A 160 -11.63 26.48 -9.58
#